data_995c21b0ae6a8b29193e4062d3a74a0d
#
_entry.id   995c21b0ae6a8b29193e4062d3a74a0d
#
_cell.length_a   1.000
_cell.length_b   1.000
_cell.length_c   1.000
_cell.angle_alpha   90.00
_cell.angle_beta   90.00
_cell.angle_gamma   90.00
#
_symmetry.space_group_name_H-M   'P 1'
#
loop_
_entity.id
_entity.type
_entity.pdbx_description
1 polymer ?
#
loop_
_entity_poly.entity_id
_entity_poly.type
_entity_poly.pdbx_seq_one_letter_code
_entity_poly.pdbx_strand_id
1 'polypeptide(L)'
;MIGMIQPKKTGSLKKPDLYEIGCIGKITSFNETEDGRILIILNGICRFKINSELNSDKMYRECDVQYDHFSKDIMQKSNEVNFSDLRLIMENMKTFFKKQGYIVNLKDLEKKDLSQTLNDLSMASPFSLEEKQILLESLDINVRKEKMEQILNNYIKDEFENTTLQ
;
A
#
# COMPACT_ATOMS: atom_id res chain seq x y z
N MET A 1 3.04 -10.10 -16.51
CA MET A 1 2.85 -9.77 -15.08
C MET A 1 4.18 -9.29 -14.53
N ILE A 2 4.18 -8.35 -13.59
CA ILE A 2 5.39 -7.79 -12.97
C ILE A 2 5.20 -7.84 -11.45
N GLY A 3 6.24 -8.30 -10.73
CA GLY A 3 6.31 -8.19 -9.27
C GLY A 3 6.81 -6.80 -8.89
N MET A 4 6.05 -6.09 -8.07
CA MET A 4 6.44 -4.82 -7.48
C MET A 4 6.90 -5.07 -6.05
N ILE A 5 8.11 -4.62 -5.73
CA ILE A 5 8.72 -4.77 -4.42
C ILE A 5 9.41 -3.46 -4.03
N GLN A 6 9.28 -3.08 -2.77
CA GLN A 6 9.88 -1.87 -2.25
C GLN A 6 11.33 -2.13 -1.85
N PRO A 7 12.27 -1.26 -2.24
CA PRO A 7 13.63 -1.31 -1.72
C PRO A 7 13.69 -0.77 -0.29
N LYS A 8 14.57 -1.35 0.53
CA LYS A 8 14.96 -0.81 1.83
C LYS A 8 15.97 0.33 1.64
N LYS A 9 16.15 1.13 2.68
CA LYS A 9 17.21 2.18 2.72
C LYS A 9 18.61 1.59 2.96
N THR A 10 18.71 0.27 3.14
CA THR A 10 19.94 -0.50 3.35
C THR A 10 20.43 -1.13 2.04
N GLY A 11 21.67 -1.57 2.03
CA GLY A 11 22.32 -2.11 0.83
C GLY A 11 23.05 -1.04 0.02
N SER A 12 23.53 -1.40 -1.17
CA SER A 12 24.20 -0.45 -2.06
C SER A 12 23.20 0.35 -2.90
N LEU A 13 23.56 1.57 -3.32
CA LEU A 13 22.70 2.40 -4.19
C LEU A 13 22.34 1.69 -5.52
N LYS A 14 23.22 0.84 -6.03
CA LYS A 14 22.97 0.09 -7.27
C LYS A 14 22.13 -1.18 -7.06
N LYS A 15 22.21 -1.78 -5.86
CA LYS A 15 21.47 -2.99 -5.48
C LYS A 15 21.02 -2.87 -4.02
N PRO A 16 19.95 -2.10 -3.76
CA PRO A 16 19.40 -1.98 -2.42
C PRO A 16 18.78 -3.31 -1.98
N ASP A 17 18.78 -3.55 -0.67
CA ASP A 17 18.04 -4.66 -0.08
C ASP A 17 16.54 -4.49 -0.36
N LEU A 18 15.83 -5.59 -0.52
CA LEU A 18 14.39 -5.58 -0.74
C LEU A 18 13.64 -5.87 0.56
N TYR A 19 12.43 -5.35 0.68
CA TYR A 19 11.46 -5.89 1.61
C TYR A 19 11.09 -7.31 1.17
N GLU A 20 10.58 -8.12 2.10
CA GLU A 20 10.23 -9.51 1.78
C GLU A 20 8.88 -9.64 1.09
N ILE A 21 7.96 -8.71 1.37
CA ILE A 21 6.60 -8.75 0.84
C ILE A 21 6.43 -7.74 -0.27
N GLY A 22 5.95 -8.23 -1.40
CA GLY A 22 5.59 -7.44 -2.56
C GLY A 22 4.21 -7.79 -3.10
N CYS A 23 3.86 -7.22 -4.25
CA CYS A 23 2.61 -7.49 -4.94
C CYS A 23 2.85 -7.76 -6.42
N ILE A 24 2.25 -8.82 -6.96
CA ILE A 24 2.25 -9.07 -8.39
C ILE A 24 1.13 -8.28 -9.05
N GLY A 25 1.44 -7.61 -10.15
CA GLY A 25 0.50 -6.85 -10.94
C GLY A 25 0.42 -7.32 -12.39
N LYS A 26 -0.78 -7.23 -12.95
CA LYS A 26 -1.02 -7.42 -14.38
C LYS A 26 -0.98 -6.06 -15.07
N ILE A 27 -0.22 -5.95 -16.16
CA ILE A 27 -0.25 -4.77 -17.01
C ILE A 27 -1.62 -4.71 -17.71
N THR A 28 -2.36 -3.64 -17.45
CA THR A 28 -3.70 -3.40 -18.02
C THR A 28 -3.70 -2.28 -19.05
N SER A 29 -2.70 -1.42 -19.01
CA SER A 29 -2.50 -0.37 -20.00
C SER A 29 -1.02 -0.16 -20.26
N PHE A 30 -0.71 0.19 -21.48
CA PHE A 30 0.65 0.46 -21.98
C PHE A 30 0.56 1.61 -22.99
N ASN A 31 1.26 2.69 -22.70
CA ASN A 31 1.35 3.84 -23.59
C ASN A 31 2.80 4.32 -23.67
N GLU A 32 3.28 4.54 -24.89
CA GLU A 32 4.56 5.21 -25.11
C GLU A 32 4.32 6.73 -25.13
N THR A 33 5.11 7.46 -24.37
CA THR A 33 5.06 8.91 -24.32
C THR A 33 5.99 9.52 -25.36
N GLU A 34 5.75 10.78 -25.75
CA GLU A 34 6.52 11.49 -26.79
C GLU A 34 8.03 11.56 -26.50
N ASP A 35 8.41 11.48 -25.22
CA ASP A 35 9.81 11.47 -24.76
C ASP A 35 10.44 10.06 -24.71
N GLY A 36 9.78 9.05 -25.27
CA GLY A 36 10.27 7.67 -25.36
C GLY A 36 10.15 6.87 -24.06
N ARG A 37 9.48 7.40 -23.02
CA ARG A 37 9.17 6.65 -21.82
C ARG A 37 7.92 5.80 -22.01
N ILE A 38 7.81 4.75 -21.24
CA ILE A 38 6.67 3.84 -21.25
C ILE A 38 5.87 4.05 -19.98
N LEU A 39 4.62 4.47 -20.13
CA LEU A 39 3.65 4.55 -19.06
C LEU A 39 2.87 3.24 -19.00
N ILE A 40 2.95 2.53 -17.89
CA ILE A 40 2.18 1.31 -17.64
C ILE A 40 1.22 1.49 -16.47
N ILE A 41 0.04 0.87 -16.57
CA ILE A 41 -0.88 0.73 -15.47
C ILE A 41 -0.86 -0.73 -15.04
N LEU A 42 -0.55 -0.96 -13.76
CA LEU A 42 -0.57 -2.28 -13.14
C LEU A 42 -1.80 -2.43 -12.27
N ASN A 43 -2.55 -3.51 -12.50
CA ASN A 43 -3.62 -3.92 -11.61
C ASN A 43 -3.10 -5.00 -10.67
N GLY A 44 -3.15 -4.76 -9.35
CA GLY A 44 -2.69 -5.69 -8.33
C GLY A 44 -3.52 -6.98 -8.35
N ILE A 45 -2.87 -8.13 -8.26
CA ILE A 45 -3.51 -9.43 -8.25
C ILE A 45 -3.40 -10.06 -6.86
N CYS A 46 -2.18 -10.22 -6.35
CA CYS A 46 -1.90 -10.95 -5.13
C CYS A 46 -0.56 -10.49 -4.55
N ARG A 47 -0.48 -10.51 -3.23
CA ARG A 47 0.79 -10.33 -2.53
C ARG A 47 1.61 -11.62 -2.60
N PHE A 48 2.91 -11.47 -2.48
CA PHE A 48 3.86 -12.58 -2.42
C PHE A 48 4.93 -12.31 -1.36
N LYS A 49 5.56 -13.37 -0.89
CA LYS A 49 6.77 -13.31 -0.09
C LYS A 49 7.97 -13.80 -0.90
N ILE A 50 9.07 -13.05 -0.85
CA ILE A 50 10.34 -13.47 -1.45
C ILE A 50 10.96 -14.57 -0.59
N ASN A 51 11.33 -15.68 -1.21
CA ASN A 51 12.15 -16.74 -0.60
C ASN A 51 13.63 -16.45 -0.82
N SER A 52 14.01 -16.14 -2.06
CA SER A 52 15.39 -15.83 -2.44
C SER A 52 15.43 -14.99 -3.71
N GLU A 53 16.48 -14.20 -3.84
CA GLU A 53 16.81 -13.52 -5.09
C GLU A 53 17.67 -14.45 -5.96
N LEU A 54 17.31 -14.56 -7.23
CA LEU A 54 18.01 -15.37 -8.20
C LEU A 54 19.16 -14.58 -8.85
N ASN A 55 20.28 -15.25 -9.11
CA ASN A 55 21.33 -14.66 -9.93
C ASN A 55 20.87 -14.64 -11.38
N SER A 56 20.83 -13.46 -11.98
CA SER A 56 20.40 -13.25 -13.35
C SER A 56 21.22 -12.15 -13.99
N ASP A 57 21.59 -12.34 -15.27
CA ASP A 57 22.28 -11.33 -16.09
C ASP A 57 21.29 -10.32 -16.70
N LYS A 58 19.99 -10.41 -16.35
CA LYS A 58 18.96 -9.53 -16.87
C LYS A 58 19.01 -8.15 -16.21
N MET A 59 18.50 -7.15 -16.92
CA MET A 59 18.44 -5.78 -16.40
C MET A 59 17.36 -5.58 -15.30
N TYR A 60 16.65 -6.63 -14.93
CA TYR A 60 15.68 -6.64 -13.83
C TYR A 60 15.99 -7.78 -12.86
N ARG A 61 15.57 -7.61 -11.62
CA ARG A 61 15.79 -8.59 -10.55
C ARG A 61 14.76 -9.72 -10.67
N GLU A 62 15.23 -10.95 -10.51
CA GLU A 62 14.38 -12.15 -10.48
C GLU A 62 14.41 -12.74 -9.07
N CYS A 63 13.24 -13.11 -8.56
CA CYS A 63 13.11 -13.68 -7.24
C CYS A 63 12.26 -14.96 -7.30
N ASP A 64 12.66 -15.94 -6.49
CA ASP A 64 11.79 -17.04 -6.12
C ASP A 64 10.81 -16.54 -5.06
N VAL A 65 9.51 -16.80 -5.25
CA VAL A 65 8.44 -16.23 -4.43
C VAL A 65 7.39 -17.28 -4.07
N GLN A 66 6.74 -17.07 -2.92
CA GLN A 66 5.62 -17.91 -2.45
C GLN A 66 4.37 -17.05 -2.19
N TYR A 67 3.20 -17.66 -2.36
CA TYR A 67 1.89 -17.00 -2.25
C TYR A 67 1.06 -17.51 -1.07
N ASP A 68 1.49 -18.55 -0.37
CA ASP A 68 0.70 -19.29 0.62
C ASP A 68 0.15 -18.39 1.74
N HIS A 69 0.96 -17.44 2.19
CA HIS A 69 0.57 -16.47 3.23
C HIS A 69 -0.56 -15.53 2.79
N PHE A 70 -0.73 -15.34 1.47
CA PHE A 70 -1.67 -14.39 0.87
C PHE A 70 -2.67 -15.06 -0.07
N SER A 71 -2.93 -16.35 0.10
CA SER A 71 -3.91 -17.11 -0.69
C SER A 71 -5.31 -16.49 -0.68
N LYS A 72 -5.67 -15.80 0.41
CA LYS A 72 -6.95 -15.06 0.54
C LYS A 72 -7.08 -13.91 -0.46
N ASP A 73 -5.97 -13.33 -0.93
CA ASP A 73 -6.01 -12.26 -1.93
C ASP A 73 -6.60 -12.73 -3.26
N ILE A 74 -6.42 -14.01 -3.59
CA ILE A 74 -6.94 -14.64 -4.82
C ILE A 74 -8.38 -15.14 -4.62
N MET A 75 -8.70 -15.57 -3.40
CA MET A 75 -9.99 -16.20 -3.06
C MET A 75 -11.08 -15.18 -2.75
N GLN A 76 -11.17 -14.06 -3.44
CA GLN A 76 -12.19 -13.02 -3.32
C GLN A 76 -13.43 -13.40 -2.50
N LYS A 77 -13.31 -13.59 -1.20
CA LYS A 77 -14.45 -13.57 -0.30
C LYS A 77 -14.40 -12.22 0.41
N SER A 78 -15.25 -11.32 -0.03
CA SER A 78 -15.60 -10.13 0.73
C SER A 78 -16.05 -10.58 2.11
N ASN A 79 -15.19 -10.46 3.10
CA ASN A 79 -15.65 -10.50 4.47
C ASN A 79 -16.55 -9.26 4.62
N GLU A 80 -17.82 -9.47 4.91
CA GLU A 80 -18.77 -8.44 5.27
C GLU A 80 -18.28 -7.75 6.56
N VAL A 81 -17.39 -6.80 6.42
CA VAL A 81 -17.03 -5.91 7.52
C VAL A 81 -17.96 -4.72 7.45
N ASN A 82 -18.66 -4.43 8.54
CA ASN A 82 -19.67 -3.40 8.60
C ASN A 82 -19.09 -2.01 8.31
N PHE A 83 -19.80 -1.22 7.51
CA PHE A 83 -19.46 0.15 7.17
C PHE A 83 -19.30 1.06 8.42
N SER A 84 -19.95 0.70 9.54
CA SER A 84 -19.79 1.38 10.84
C SER A 84 -18.32 1.44 11.29
N ASP A 85 -17.52 0.41 10.95
CA ASP A 85 -16.12 0.32 11.35
C ASP A 85 -15.20 1.25 10.56
N LEU A 86 -15.65 1.70 9.38
CA LEU A 86 -14.89 2.65 8.54
C LEU A 86 -15.10 4.11 8.91
N ARG A 87 -16.17 4.44 9.61
CA ARG A 87 -16.55 5.82 9.87
C ARG A 87 -15.42 6.59 10.57
N LEU A 88 -14.87 6.01 11.61
CA LEU A 88 -13.76 6.61 12.37
C LEU A 88 -12.51 6.79 11.51
N ILE A 89 -12.17 5.77 10.71
CA ILE A 89 -11.04 5.87 9.78
C ILE A 89 -11.26 6.99 8.77
N MET A 90 -12.46 7.08 8.19
CA MET A 90 -12.80 8.12 7.22
C MET A 90 -12.74 9.53 7.82
N GLU A 91 -13.19 9.73 9.05
CA GLU A 91 -13.09 10.99 9.77
C GLU A 91 -11.64 11.37 10.08
N ASN A 92 -10.85 10.42 10.57
CA ASN A 92 -9.41 10.60 10.82
C ASN A 92 -8.64 10.88 9.51
N MET A 93 -8.98 10.19 8.43
CA MET A 93 -8.41 10.44 7.11
C MET A 93 -8.73 11.83 6.57
N LYS A 94 -9.97 12.31 6.69
CA LYS A 94 -10.34 13.68 6.32
C LYS A 94 -9.48 14.69 7.08
N THR A 95 -9.32 14.49 8.37
CA THR A 95 -8.50 15.35 9.22
C THR A 95 -7.03 15.31 8.79
N PHE A 96 -6.48 14.13 8.57
CA PHE A 96 -5.11 13.93 8.11
C PHE A 96 -4.85 14.58 6.75
N PHE A 97 -5.69 14.34 5.74
CA PHE A 97 -5.54 14.96 4.42
C PHE A 97 -5.63 16.48 4.48
N LYS A 98 -6.61 17.02 5.23
CA LYS A 98 -6.77 18.46 5.41
C LYS A 98 -5.51 19.10 6.00
N LYS A 99 -4.89 18.45 6.99
CA LYS A 99 -3.65 18.89 7.62
C LYS A 99 -2.46 18.89 6.67
N GLN A 100 -2.39 17.88 5.80
CA GLN A 100 -1.36 17.79 4.76
C GLN A 100 -1.62 18.73 3.56
N GLY A 101 -2.66 19.56 3.63
CA GLY A 101 -3.00 20.51 2.56
C GLY A 101 -3.75 19.89 1.37
N TYR A 102 -4.23 18.66 1.50
CA TYR A 102 -5.00 18.00 0.45
C TYR A 102 -6.50 18.16 0.66
N ILE A 103 -7.21 18.49 -0.42
CA ILE A 103 -8.68 18.46 -0.46
C ILE A 103 -9.08 17.16 -1.14
N VAL A 104 -9.64 16.22 -0.38
CA VAL A 104 -10.03 14.90 -0.88
C VAL A 104 -11.54 14.72 -0.78
N ASN A 105 -12.15 14.33 -1.89
CA ASN A 105 -13.56 13.92 -1.91
C ASN A 105 -13.66 12.42 -1.64
N LEU A 106 -13.97 12.06 -0.40
CA LEU A 106 -14.05 10.65 0.00
C LEU A 106 -15.44 10.02 -0.29
N LYS A 107 -16.40 10.78 -0.87
CA LYS A 107 -17.77 10.28 -1.14
C LYS A 107 -17.80 9.07 -2.09
N ASP A 108 -16.86 9.00 -3.02
CA ASP A 108 -16.81 7.88 -3.97
C ASP A 108 -16.30 6.59 -3.32
N LEU A 109 -15.58 6.69 -2.21
CA LEU A 109 -15.14 5.55 -1.43
C LEU A 109 -16.27 4.89 -0.64
N GLU A 110 -17.32 5.65 -0.28
CA GLU A 110 -18.49 5.14 0.46
C GLU A 110 -19.31 4.11 -0.35
N LYS A 111 -19.10 4.07 -1.68
CA LYS A 111 -19.75 3.12 -2.59
C LYS A 111 -18.97 1.83 -2.80
N LYS A 112 -17.74 1.76 -2.31
CA LYS A 112 -16.84 0.61 -2.45
C LYS A 112 -16.96 -0.31 -1.25
N ASP A 113 -16.57 -1.58 -1.43
CA ASP A 113 -16.44 -2.47 -0.29
C ASP A 113 -15.26 -2.04 0.61
N LEU A 114 -15.25 -2.56 1.84
CA LEU A 114 -14.25 -2.21 2.85
C LEU A 114 -12.83 -2.47 2.35
N SER A 115 -12.62 -3.60 1.70
CA SER A 115 -11.28 -4.01 1.25
C SER A 115 -10.75 -3.05 0.21
N GLN A 116 -11.57 -2.70 -0.78
CA GLN A 116 -11.22 -1.72 -1.81
C GLN A 116 -10.99 -0.34 -1.20
N THR A 117 -11.86 0.09 -0.28
CA THR A 117 -11.72 1.39 0.39
C THR A 117 -10.40 1.48 1.17
N LEU A 118 -10.05 0.47 1.98
CA LEU A 118 -8.80 0.45 2.72
C LEU A 118 -7.57 0.38 1.80
N ASN A 119 -7.65 -0.37 0.70
CA ASN A 119 -6.57 -0.42 -0.28
C ASN A 119 -6.36 0.94 -0.96
N ASP A 120 -7.42 1.58 -1.42
CA ASP A 120 -7.36 2.89 -2.07
C ASP A 120 -6.82 3.95 -1.11
N LEU A 121 -7.28 3.96 0.14
CA LEU A 121 -6.79 4.86 1.18
C LEU A 121 -5.30 4.61 1.48
N SER A 122 -4.87 3.34 1.58
CA SER A 122 -3.47 2.98 1.81
C SER A 122 -2.55 3.49 0.69
N MET A 123 -3.01 3.40 -0.56
CA MET A 123 -2.24 3.84 -1.72
C MET A 123 -2.23 5.36 -1.87
N ALA A 124 -3.40 6.01 -1.73
CA ALA A 124 -3.56 7.44 -1.98
C ALA A 124 -3.01 8.31 -0.85
N SER A 125 -2.92 7.79 0.37
CA SER A 125 -2.46 8.54 1.53
C SER A 125 -0.98 8.91 1.43
N PRO A 126 -0.59 10.11 1.88
CA PRO A 126 0.80 10.54 1.91
C PRO A 126 1.57 9.93 3.11
N PHE A 127 1.35 8.65 3.37
CA PHE A 127 2.10 7.88 4.35
C PHE A 127 3.55 7.67 3.89
N SER A 128 4.44 7.48 4.83
CA SER A 128 5.83 7.10 4.54
C SER A 128 5.89 5.74 3.81
N LEU A 129 7.02 5.47 3.17
CA LEU A 129 7.21 4.19 2.49
C LEU A 129 7.15 3.01 3.46
N GLU A 130 7.69 3.20 4.65
CA GLU A 130 7.69 2.21 5.74
C GLU A 130 6.26 1.93 6.22
N GLU A 131 5.43 2.96 6.39
CA GLU A 131 4.03 2.81 6.79
C GLU A 131 3.21 2.12 5.71
N LYS A 132 3.41 2.46 4.44
CA LYS A 132 2.78 1.76 3.31
C LYS A 132 3.19 0.29 3.26
N GLN A 133 4.45 -0.02 3.59
CA GLN A 133 4.93 -1.40 3.68
C GLN A 133 4.26 -2.16 4.83
N ILE A 134 4.11 -1.56 6.01
CA ILE A 134 3.38 -2.14 7.14
C ILE A 134 1.93 -2.51 6.75
N LEU A 135 1.26 -1.63 6.01
CA LEU A 135 -0.09 -1.88 5.51
C LEU A 135 -0.13 -3.01 4.47
N LEU A 136 0.88 -3.08 3.58
CA LEU A 136 1.00 -4.15 2.60
C LEU A 136 1.23 -5.52 3.26
N GLU A 137 2.06 -5.58 4.31
CA GLU A 137 2.42 -6.80 5.04
C GLU A 137 1.30 -7.33 5.94
N SER A 138 0.24 -6.55 6.17
CA SER A 138 -0.89 -6.97 7.00
C SER A 138 -1.56 -8.22 6.43
N LEU A 139 -1.65 -9.29 7.21
CA LEU A 139 -2.11 -10.61 6.75
C LEU A 139 -3.54 -10.58 6.21
N ASP A 140 -4.42 -9.82 6.86
CA ASP A 140 -5.82 -9.69 6.46
C ASP A 140 -6.30 -8.24 6.59
N ILE A 141 -7.56 -8.02 6.21
CA ILE A 141 -8.15 -6.69 6.14
C ILE A 141 -8.35 -6.07 7.54
N ASN A 142 -8.63 -6.88 8.56
CA ASN A 142 -8.83 -6.37 9.92
C ASN A 142 -7.50 -5.89 10.51
N VAL A 143 -6.43 -6.66 10.34
CA VAL A 143 -5.08 -6.27 10.75
C VAL A 143 -4.65 -5.00 10.01
N ARG A 144 -4.96 -4.88 8.71
CA ARG A 144 -4.65 -3.66 7.92
C ARG A 144 -5.42 -2.46 8.43
N LYS A 145 -6.69 -2.63 8.77
CA LYS A 145 -7.53 -1.60 9.40
C LYS A 145 -6.92 -1.10 10.70
N GLU A 146 -6.58 -2.01 11.62
CA GLU A 146 -5.97 -1.67 12.91
C GLU A 146 -4.64 -0.92 12.74
N LYS A 147 -3.80 -1.37 11.80
CA LYS A 147 -2.53 -0.69 11.49
C LYS A 147 -2.75 0.71 10.91
N MET A 148 -3.74 0.86 10.04
CA MET A 148 -4.09 2.18 9.50
C MET A 148 -4.57 3.12 10.60
N GLU A 149 -5.41 2.66 11.52
CA GLU A 149 -5.85 3.44 12.68
C GLU A 149 -4.67 3.86 13.57
N GLN A 150 -3.72 2.95 13.83
CA GLN A 150 -2.52 3.27 14.59
C GLN A 150 -1.67 4.35 13.91
N ILE A 151 -1.44 4.23 12.61
CA ILE A 151 -0.69 5.22 11.82
C ILE A 151 -1.38 6.59 11.89
N LEU A 152 -2.69 6.64 11.62
CA LEU A 152 -3.45 7.89 11.68
C LEU A 152 -3.44 8.54 13.07
N ASN A 153 -3.58 7.73 14.12
CA ASN A 153 -3.53 8.23 15.49
C ASN A 153 -2.16 8.84 15.86
N ASN A 154 -1.07 8.29 15.35
CA ASN A 154 0.26 8.89 15.54
C ASN A 154 0.33 10.26 14.90
N TYR A 155 -0.10 10.41 13.64
CA TYR A 155 -0.14 11.71 12.95
C TYR A 155 -1.06 12.74 13.66
N ILE A 156 -2.10 12.28 14.33
CA ILE A 156 -3.00 13.17 15.06
C ILE A 156 -2.40 13.58 16.42
N LYS A 157 -1.69 12.67 17.12
CA LYS A 157 -1.10 12.91 18.45
C LYS A 157 0.15 13.79 18.40
N ASP A 158 1.04 13.56 17.44
CA ASP A 158 2.30 14.31 17.30
C ASP A 158 2.09 15.84 17.23
N GLU A 159 0.88 16.29 16.87
CA GLU A 159 0.54 17.70 16.84
C GLU A 159 0.08 18.26 18.18
N PHE A 160 -0.54 17.45 19.06
CA PHE A 160 -0.90 17.95 20.38
C PHE A 160 0.33 18.26 21.23
N GLU A 161 1.43 17.53 21.02
CA GLU A 161 2.70 17.78 21.71
C GLU A 161 3.42 19.01 21.16
N ASN A 162 3.36 19.26 19.83
CA ASN A 162 4.00 20.42 19.21
C ASN A 162 3.24 21.73 19.42
N THR A 163 1.95 21.71 19.76
CA THR A 163 1.13 22.90 20.00
C THR A 163 1.21 23.37 21.46
N THR A 164 1.71 22.53 22.35
CA THR A 164 1.81 22.84 23.79
C THR A 164 3.15 23.49 24.18
N LEU A 165 4.07 23.68 23.22
CA LEU A 165 5.40 24.27 23.43
C LEU A 165 5.58 25.69 22.81
N GLN A 166 4.48 26.40 22.57
CA GLN A 166 4.51 27.84 22.21
C GLN A 166 3.89 28.68 23.28
#